data_23a5910498bfde94669801f845f13a0e
#
_entry.id   23a5910498bfde94669801f845f13a0e
#
_cell.length_a   1.000
_cell.length_b   1.000
_cell.length_c   1.000
_cell.angle_alpha   90.00
_cell.angle_beta   90.00
_cell.angle_gamma   90.00
#
_symmetry.space_group_name_H-M   'P 1'
#
loop_
_entity.id
_entity.type
_entity.pdbx_description
1 polymer ?
#
loop_
_entity_poly.entity_id
_entity_poly.type
_entity_poly.pdbx_seq_one_letter_code
_entity_poly.pdbx_strand_id
1 'polypeptide(L)'
;MSMKILATSDWHLGNLFHGNDRLPEHKHFLKWLLEQIAGQKPDALLIAGDIFDNGNPSAAAQTVYYEFLADATQLCPNMQVIITAGNHDSASRLEAPRPLLTRYHVEIRGNVRKIWQQGESKDEGNGKETDDKTGGHWIYSFDDLIIPVTNEAGEEVIILAVPFLRSDVVQNASYSQGVNDFLRELTAEARKKYPGRKCIMMAHMYAKGSDIAKKDASEKIIIGGQEEVDLEGWNDHPDYMTCGHIHKRQHIWNTDWARYTGSILPMSFAEKDYTHGIDLITIDHGEEDEGKETGKSKEWKVDFLEYKPQHALRILPEDEEELTFKKWQKLINSELSERTDGELSDH
;
A
#
# COMPACT_ATOMS: atom_id res chain seq x y z
N MET A 1 26.09 -4.59 -1.36
CA MET A 1 25.00 -5.33 -0.66
C MET A 1 23.70 -4.98 -1.34
N SER A 2 22.80 -5.93 -1.57
CA SER A 2 21.50 -5.63 -2.19
C SER A 2 20.62 -4.85 -1.23
N MET A 3 19.87 -3.87 -1.74
CA MET A 3 18.84 -3.18 -0.96
C MET A 3 17.62 -4.08 -0.81
N LYS A 4 17.06 -4.17 0.40
CA LYS A 4 15.89 -4.98 0.74
C LYS A 4 14.74 -4.10 1.22
N ILE A 5 13.57 -4.25 0.63
CA ILE A 5 12.38 -3.51 0.99
C ILE A 5 11.24 -4.48 1.24
N LEU A 6 10.58 -4.39 2.39
CA LEU A 6 9.32 -5.07 2.64
C LEU A 6 8.15 -4.17 2.23
N ALA A 7 7.14 -4.74 1.57
CA ALA A 7 5.95 -4.01 1.16
C ALA A 7 4.67 -4.76 1.57
N THR A 8 3.71 -4.03 2.15
CA THR A 8 2.41 -4.51 2.62
C THR A 8 1.36 -3.42 2.48
N SER A 9 0.07 -3.76 2.55
CA SER A 9 -1.06 -2.82 2.50
C SER A 9 -2.30 -3.42 3.18
N ASP A 10 -3.38 -2.67 3.22
CA ASP A 10 -4.73 -3.14 3.55
C ASP A 10 -4.78 -3.93 4.88
N TRP A 11 -4.26 -3.29 5.95
CA TRP A 11 -4.25 -3.89 7.29
C TRP A 11 -5.61 -3.88 7.96
N HIS A 12 -6.41 -2.83 7.72
CA HIS A 12 -7.74 -2.64 8.30
C HIS A 12 -7.80 -2.89 9.80
N LEU A 13 -6.84 -2.34 10.56
CA LEU A 13 -6.79 -2.51 12.02
C LEU A 13 -8.09 -2.04 12.67
N GLY A 14 -8.66 -2.91 13.48
CA GLY A 14 -9.95 -2.66 14.15
C GLY A 14 -11.16 -3.09 13.33
N ASN A 15 -10.96 -3.83 12.23
CA ASN A 15 -12.05 -4.45 11.47
C ASN A 15 -12.90 -5.37 12.35
N LEU A 16 -14.22 -5.32 12.13
CA LEU A 16 -15.19 -6.21 12.74
C LEU A 16 -15.77 -7.14 11.67
N PHE A 17 -15.33 -8.38 11.66
CA PHE A 17 -15.81 -9.37 10.71
C PHE A 17 -17.09 -10.03 11.23
N HIS A 18 -18.25 -9.69 10.64
CA HIS A 18 -19.57 -10.15 11.09
C HIS A 18 -19.79 -9.92 12.61
N GLY A 19 -19.31 -8.81 13.15
CA GLY A 19 -19.42 -8.47 14.57
C GLY A 19 -18.35 -9.08 15.47
N ASN A 20 -17.42 -9.88 14.93
CA ASN A 20 -16.30 -10.42 15.67
C ASN A 20 -15.09 -9.47 15.55
N ASP A 21 -14.51 -9.14 16.68
CA ASP A 21 -13.30 -8.31 16.75
C ASP A 21 -12.08 -9.11 16.23
N ARG A 22 -11.43 -8.58 15.19
CA ARG A 22 -10.27 -9.21 14.57
C ARG A 22 -8.92 -8.72 15.11
N LEU A 23 -8.95 -7.88 16.14
CA LEU A 23 -7.72 -7.34 16.72
C LEU A 23 -6.73 -8.41 17.19
N PRO A 24 -7.15 -9.58 17.73
CA PRO A 24 -6.23 -10.69 18.03
C PRO A 24 -5.49 -11.22 16.79
N GLU A 25 -6.18 -11.39 15.66
CA GLU A 25 -5.59 -11.83 14.39
C GLU A 25 -4.62 -10.78 13.83
N HIS A 26 -4.98 -9.48 13.91
CA HIS A 26 -4.08 -8.40 13.55
C HIS A 26 -2.78 -8.42 14.37
N LYS A 27 -2.89 -8.62 15.69
CA LYS A 27 -1.71 -8.75 16.57
C LYS A 27 -0.84 -9.92 16.18
N HIS A 28 -1.45 -11.05 15.81
CA HIS A 28 -0.71 -12.22 15.36
C HIS A 28 0.03 -11.94 14.04
N PHE A 29 -0.61 -11.30 13.06
CA PHE A 29 0.06 -10.88 11.83
C PHE A 29 1.21 -9.92 12.10
N LEU A 30 1.00 -8.89 12.92
CA LEU A 30 2.02 -7.89 13.23
C LEU A 30 3.23 -8.51 13.96
N LYS A 31 2.99 -9.48 14.84
CA LYS A 31 4.07 -10.27 15.45
C LYS A 31 4.87 -11.04 14.39
N TRP A 32 4.19 -11.72 13.47
CA TRP A 32 4.84 -12.41 12.37
C TRP A 32 5.62 -11.43 11.47
N LEU A 33 5.09 -10.23 11.20
CA LEU A 33 5.79 -9.19 10.44
C LEU A 33 7.06 -8.72 11.15
N LEU A 34 7.05 -8.58 12.48
CA LEU A 34 8.26 -8.29 13.26
C LEU A 34 9.31 -9.41 13.13
N GLU A 35 8.88 -10.67 13.09
CA GLU A 35 9.79 -11.81 12.84
C GLU A 35 10.41 -11.74 11.43
N GLN A 36 9.63 -11.32 10.41
CA GLN A 36 10.16 -11.09 9.07
C GLN A 36 11.16 -9.91 9.05
N ILE A 37 10.86 -8.80 9.71
CA ILE A 37 11.78 -7.66 9.85
C ILE A 37 13.10 -8.12 10.50
N ALA A 38 13.04 -8.88 11.58
CA ALA A 38 14.23 -9.41 12.27
C ALA A 38 15.07 -10.33 11.35
N GLY A 39 14.42 -11.20 10.59
CA GLY A 39 15.06 -12.16 9.71
C GLY A 39 15.64 -11.56 8.45
N GLN A 40 14.90 -10.68 7.78
CA GLN A 40 15.28 -10.09 6.51
C GLN A 40 16.20 -8.87 6.66
N LYS A 41 16.10 -8.14 7.78
CA LYS A 41 16.80 -6.87 8.05
C LYS A 41 16.65 -5.89 6.88
N PRO A 42 15.41 -5.48 6.56
CA PRO A 42 15.16 -4.62 5.41
C PRO A 42 15.68 -3.20 5.65
N ASP A 43 16.02 -2.52 4.56
CA ASP A 43 16.38 -1.09 4.56
C ASP A 43 15.13 -0.20 4.64
N ALA A 44 13.98 -0.70 4.13
CA ALA A 44 12.70 -0.02 4.28
C ALA A 44 11.52 -1.00 4.46
N LEU A 45 10.48 -0.50 5.14
CA LEU A 45 9.13 -1.07 5.20
C LEU A 45 8.14 -0.10 4.59
N LEU A 46 7.45 -0.50 3.52
CA LEU A 46 6.40 0.27 2.85
C LEU A 46 5.03 -0.26 3.25
N ILE A 47 4.15 0.64 3.74
CA ILE A 47 2.77 0.30 4.10
C ILE A 47 1.83 1.16 3.25
N ALA A 48 1.27 0.56 2.20
CA ALA A 48 0.59 1.27 1.11
C ALA A 48 -0.92 1.42 1.34
N GLY A 49 -1.31 2.14 2.40
CA GLY A 49 -2.68 2.55 2.69
C GLY A 49 -3.54 1.52 3.42
N ASP A 50 -4.73 1.99 3.82
CA ASP A 50 -5.74 1.28 4.61
C ASP A 50 -5.17 0.62 5.87
N ILE A 51 -4.51 1.48 6.66
CA ILE A 51 -3.93 1.10 7.96
C ILE A 51 -5.04 0.74 8.94
N PHE A 52 -6.07 1.58 8.99
CA PHE A 52 -7.24 1.39 9.85
C PHE A 52 -8.48 1.06 9.01
N ASP A 53 -9.41 0.31 9.60
CA ASP A 53 -10.67 -0.07 8.95
C ASP A 53 -11.59 1.12 8.66
N ASN A 54 -11.41 2.21 9.38
CA ASN A 54 -12.17 3.44 9.19
C ASN A 54 -11.43 4.68 9.70
N GLY A 55 -11.88 5.86 9.26
CA GLY A 55 -11.26 7.15 9.59
C GLY A 55 -11.34 7.58 11.07
N ASN A 56 -12.03 6.81 11.92
CA ASN A 56 -12.10 7.02 13.36
C ASN A 56 -11.79 5.74 14.14
N PRO A 57 -10.54 5.24 14.07
CA PRO A 57 -10.16 3.98 14.69
C PRO A 57 -10.30 4.01 16.21
N SER A 58 -10.61 2.84 16.78
CA SER A 58 -10.67 2.66 18.24
C SER A 58 -9.31 2.91 18.88
N ALA A 59 -9.30 3.29 20.18
CA ALA A 59 -8.05 3.43 20.92
C ALA A 59 -7.23 2.13 20.92
N ALA A 60 -7.90 0.96 20.99
CA ALA A 60 -7.23 -0.33 20.93
C ALA A 60 -6.51 -0.57 19.60
N ALA A 61 -7.16 -0.26 18.47
CA ALA A 61 -6.52 -0.37 17.15
C ALA A 61 -5.33 0.59 17.02
N GLN A 62 -5.46 1.84 17.50
CA GLN A 62 -4.35 2.79 17.52
C GLN A 62 -3.19 2.32 18.40
N THR A 63 -3.48 1.75 19.59
CA THR A 63 -2.46 1.20 20.47
C THR A 63 -1.65 0.12 19.76
N VAL A 64 -2.32 -0.86 19.13
CA VAL A 64 -1.66 -1.94 18.38
C VAL A 64 -0.77 -1.40 17.26
N TYR A 65 -1.24 -0.39 16.53
CA TYR A 65 -0.46 0.26 15.48
C TYR A 65 0.81 0.92 16.02
N TYR A 66 0.72 1.71 17.09
CA TYR A 66 1.87 2.41 17.66
C TYR A 66 2.84 1.47 18.38
N GLU A 67 2.34 0.43 19.05
CA GLU A 67 3.17 -0.64 19.63
C GLU A 67 4.00 -1.32 18.51
N PHE A 68 3.36 -1.70 17.40
CA PHE A 68 4.08 -2.26 16.26
C PHE A 68 5.17 -1.33 15.72
N LEU A 69 4.89 -0.03 15.53
CA LEU A 69 5.89 0.92 15.04
C LEU A 69 7.06 1.05 16.01
N ALA A 70 6.79 1.09 17.32
CA ALA A 70 7.83 1.16 18.34
C ALA A 70 8.71 -0.09 18.31
N ASP A 71 8.11 -1.29 18.26
CA ASP A 71 8.82 -2.55 18.22
C ASP A 71 9.65 -2.69 16.92
N ALA A 72 9.06 -2.35 15.76
CA ALA A 72 9.73 -2.44 14.47
C ALA A 72 10.96 -1.53 14.39
N THR A 73 10.83 -0.27 14.83
CA THR A 73 11.94 0.70 14.84
C THR A 73 13.00 0.38 15.88
N GLN A 74 12.64 -0.24 17.00
CA GLN A 74 13.60 -0.74 17.98
C GLN A 74 14.35 -1.97 17.46
N LEU A 75 13.65 -2.86 16.77
CA LEU A 75 14.19 -4.12 16.23
C LEU A 75 15.16 -3.87 15.06
N CYS A 76 14.86 -2.91 14.21
CA CYS A 76 15.66 -2.53 13.06
C CYS A 76 15.83 -0.99 12.98
N PRO A 77 16.75 -0.40 13.79
CA PRO A 77 16.85 1.06 13.96
C PRO A 77 17.22 1.84 12.68
N ASN A 78 17.89 1.19 11.72
CA ASN A 78 18.29 1.81 10.46
C ASN A 78 17.22 1.68 9.37
N MET A 79 16.17 0.86 9.60
CA MET A 79 15.09 0.68 8.66
C MET A 79 14.21 1.94 8.60
N GLN A 80 13.93 2.41 7.40
CA GLN A 80 12.97 3.49 7.18
C GLN A 80 11.56 2.93 6.98
N VAL A 81 10.60 3.35 7.80
CA VAL A 81 9.19 2.97 7.65
C VAL A 81 8.46 4.08 6.90
N ILE A 82 7.84 3.76 5.76
CA ILE A 82 7.11 4.72 4.95
C ILE A 82 5.66 4.26 4.84
N ILE A 83 4.74 5.15 5.22
CA ILE A 83 3.31 4.86 5.34
C ILE A 83 2.52 5.88 4.53
N THR A 84 1.60 5.42 3.70
CA THR A 84 0.63 6.28 3.02
C THR A 84 -0.78 6.04 3.57
N ALA A 85 -1.67 7.03 3.45
CA ALA A 85 -3.08 6.83 3.77
C ALA A 85 -3.79 6.14 2.61
N GLY A 86 -4.69 5.22 2.93
CA GLY A 86 -5.66 4.66 2.00
C GLY A 86 -7.00 5.40 2.02
N ASN A 87 -8.02 4.82 1.38
CA ASN A 87 -9.34 5.46 1.32
C ASN A 87 -10.15 5.29 2.62
N HIS A 88 -9.87 4.28 3.43
CA HIS A 88 -10.47 4.06 4.75
C HIS A 88 -9.86 4.97 5.81
N ASP A 89 -8.60 5.40 5.64
CA ASP A 89 -7.90 6.21 6.61
C ASP A 89 -8.39 7.66 6.64
N SER A 90 -8.32 8.28 7.82
CA SER A 90 -8.32 9.72 7.94
C SER A 90 -6.91 10.26 7.72
N ALA A 91 -6.63 10.76 6.53
CA ALA A 91 -5.32 11.25 6.12
C ALA A 91 -4.68 12.20 7.15
N SER A 92 -5.43 13.20 7.60
CA SER A 92 -4.93 14.19 8.58
C SER A 92 -4.69 13.58 9.97
N ARG A 93 -5.50 12.61 10.38
CA ARG A 93 -5.31 11.91 11.66
C ARG A 93 -4.09 10.99 11.61
N LEU A 94 -3.89 10.30 10.50
CA LEU A 94 -2.72 9.45 10.29
C LEU A 94 -1.42 10.26 10.28
N GLU A 95 -1.42 11.46 9.68
CA GLU A 95 -0.27 12.37 9.67
C GLU A 95 -0.02 13.12 11.00
N ALA A 96 -1.02 13.24 11.86
CA ALA A 96 -0.91 14.06 13.08
C ALA A 96 0.34 13.73 13.93
N PRO A 97 0.75 12.47 14.13
CA PRO A 97 1.94 12.11 14.91
C PRO A 97 3.25 12.25 14.13
N ARG A 98 3.24 12.61 12.84
CA ARG A 98 4.44 12.71 11.96
C ARG A 98 5.61 13.48 12.61
N PRO A 99 5.44 14.66 13.24
CA PRO A 99 6.57 15.40 13.84
C PRO A 99 7.32 14.62 14.92
N LEU A 100 6.65 13.66 15.58
CA LEU A 100 7.26 12.77 16.55
C LEU A 100 7.88 11.56 15.84
N LEU A 101 7.15 10.92 14.94
CA LEU A 101 7.51 9.66 14.31
C LEU A 101 8.70 9.78 13.35
N THR A 102 8.87 10.92 12.67
CA THR A 102 10.05 11.16 11.81
C THR A 102 11.38 11.03 12.57
N ARG A 103 11.39 11.26 13.89
CA ARG A 103 12.59 11.06 14.72
C ARG A 103 12.98 9.58 14.89
N TYR A 104 12.06 8.69 14.57
CA TYR A 104 12.24 7.25 14.60
C TYR A 104 12.29 6.64 13.19
N HIS A 105 12.63 7.44 12.18
CA HIS A 105 12.66 7.03 10.77
C HIS A 105 11.31 6.51 10.24
N VAL A 106 10.20 7.01 10.80
CA VAL A 106 8.84 6.71 10.32
C VAL A 106 8.29 7.94 9.59
N GLU A 107 8.08 7.80 8.28
CA GLU A 107 7.56 8.82 7.39
C GLU A 107 6.12 8.52 7.01
N ILE A 108 5.21 9.46 7.27
CA ILE A 108 3.78 9.30 6.94
C ILE A 108 3.38 10.34 5.90
N ARG A 109 2.65 9.87 4.88
CA ARG A 109 2.08 10.70 3.81
C ARG A 109 0.59 10.40 3.71
N GLY A 110 -0.23 11.24 4.32
CA GLY A 110 -1.69 11.14 4.25
C GLY A 110 -2.31 12.06 3.22
N ASN A 111 -1.70 13.21 2.99
CA ASN A 111 -2.22 14.26 2.13
C ASN A 111 -1.21 14.69 1.08
N VAL A 112 -1.71 15.11 -0.08
CA VAL A 112 -0.91 15.81 -1.08
C VAL A 112 -1.00 17.31 -0.83
N ARG A 113 0.16 17.96 -0.71
CA ARG A 113 0.23 19.41 -0.52
C ARG A 113 0.16 20.12 -1.85
N LYS A 114 -0.56 21.24 -1.87
CA LYS A 114 -0.58 22.18 -3.00
C LYS A 114 0.05 23.50 -2.54
N ILE A 115 0.82 24.11 -3.43
CA ILE A 115 1.40 25.43 -3.23
C ILE A 115 0.86 26.38 -4.28
N TRP A 116 0.67 27.63 -3.90
CA TRP A 116 0.25 28.68 -4.84
C TRP A 116 1.45 29.19 -5.62
N GLN A 117 1.45 29.01 -6.93
CA GLN A 117 2.45 29.58 -7.82
C GLN A 117 1.89 30.84 -8.48
N GLN A 118 2.57 31.95 -8.27
CA GLN A 118 2.22 33.21 -8.92
C GLN A 118 2.55 33.10 -10.41
N GLY A 119 1.58 33.38 -11.28
CA GLY A 119 1.81 33.41 -12.72
C GLY A 119 2.84 34.49 -13.07
N GLU A 120 3.74 34.21 -13.99
CA GLU A 120 4.59 35.22 -14.59
C GLU A 120 3.67 36.26 -15.28
N SER A 121 3.71 37.50 -14.83
CA SER A 121 3.03 38.58 -15.53
C SER A 121 3.67 38.72 -16.91
N LYS A 122 3.03 38.23 -17.95
CA LYS A 122 3.39 38.63 -19.31
C LYS A 122 3.04 40.10 -19.41
N ASP A 123 4.06 40.92 -19.43
CA ASP A 123 4.01 42.33 -19.71
C ASP A 123 3.68 42.50 -21.22
N GLU A 124 2.39 42.29 -21.58
CA GLU A 124 1.88 42.71 -22.88
C GLU A 124 1.35 44.13 -22.72
N GLY A 125 2.22 45.06 -23.10
CA GLY A 125 1.87 46.46 -23.18
C GLY A 125 0.63 46.69 -24.06
N ASN A 126 -0.52 46.80 -23.41
CA ASN A 126 -1.62 47.60 -23.92
C ASN A 126 -2.61 47.93 -22.77
N GLY A 127 -2.67 49.19 -22.43
CA GLY A 127 -3.39 49.71 -21.29
C GLY A 127 -4.89 49.37 -21.30
N LYS A 128 -5.27 48.44 -20.48
CA LYS A 128 -6.60 48.38 -19.84
C LYS A 128 -6.37 47.82 -18.45
N GLU A 129 -6.52 48.67 -17.46
CA GLU A 129 -6.57 48.26 -16.04
C GLU A 129 -7.75 47.30 -15.87
N THR A 130 -7.45 46.01 -15.71
CA THR A 130 -8.37 45.04 -15.11
C THR A 130 -7.84 44.72 -13.76
N ASP A 131 -8.65 44.96 -12.75
CA ASP A 131 -8.37 44.78 -11.31
C ASP A 131 -8.27 43.30 -10.89
N ASP A 132 -7.63 42.47 -11.69
CA ASP A 132 -7.41 41.05 -11.36
C ASP A 132 -5.90 40.73 -11.23
N LYS A 133 -5.33 41.17 -10.09
CA LYS A 133 -3.92 40.92 -9.70
C LYS A 133 -3.68 39.50 -9.14
N THR A 134 -4.55 38.53 -9.41
CA THR A 134 -4.44 37.16 -8.89
C THR A 134 -4.11 36.12 -9.96
N GLY A 135 -3.24 36.47 -10.92
CA GLY A 135 -2.78 35.55 -11.98
C GLY A 135 -1.87 34.43 -11.48
N GLY A 136 -2.30 33.60 -10.55
CA GLY A 136 -1.58 32.42 -10.09
C GLY A 136 -2.45 31.16 -10.16
N HIS A 137 -1.84 30.01 -9.98
CA HIS A 137 -2.53 28.72 -9.95
C HIS A 137 -1.93 27.81 -8.87
N TRP A 138 -2.70 26.81 -8.43
CA TRP A 138 -2.25 25.81 -7.49
C TRP A 138 -1.49 24.71 -8.23
N ILE A 139 -0.28 24.38 -7.74
CA ILE A 139 0.52 23.25 -8.21
C ILE A 139 0.75 22.26 -7.07
N TYR A 140 1.03 21.00 -7.41
CA TYR A 140 1.41 20.01 -6.43
C TYR A 140 2.82 20.26 -5.91
N SER A 141 3.01 20.08 -4.60
CA SER A 141 4.34 20.02 -3.99
C SER A 141 4.76 18.57 -3.88
N PHE A 142 5.58 18.11 -4.81
CA PHE A 142 6.04 16.72 -4.86
C PHE A 142 7.19 16.42 -3.90
N ASP A 143 7.90 17.44 -3.40
CA ASP A 143 9.07 17.24 -2.53
C ASP A 143 8.79 16.35 -1.33
N ASP A 144 7.61 16.49 -0.75
CA ASP A 144 7.19 15.73 0.43
C ASP A 144 6.89 14.25 0.11
N LEU A 145 6.59 13.94 -1.17
CA LEU A 145 6.25 12.59 -1.62
C LEU A 145 7.47 11.80 -2.14
N ILE A 146 8.60 12.49 -2.37
CA ILE A 146 9.84 11.91 -2.90
C ILE A 146 10.78 11.67 -1.73
N ILE A 147 10.94 10.42 -1.33
CA ILE A 147 11.67 10.01 -0.13
C ILE A 147 12.88 9.16 -0.53
N PRO A 148 14.12 9.66 -0.38
CA PRO A 148 15.30 8.83 -0.57
C PRO A 148 15.45 7.84 0.58
N VAL A 149 15.78 6.59 0.26
CA VAL A 149 16.14 5.52 1.18
C VAL A 149 17.55 5.07 0.85
N THR A 150 18.43 5.07 1.84
CA THR A 150 19.84 4.70 1.69
C THR A 150 20.15 3.51 2.61
N ASN A 151 20.79 2.48 2.07
CA ASN A 151 21.24 1.34 2.86
C ASN A 151 22.62 1.59 3.51
N GLU A 152 23.09 0.67 4.32
CA GLU A 152 24.40 0.76 4.99
C GLU A 152 25.60 0.81 4.01
N ALA A 153 25.43 0.34 2.78
CA ALA A 153 26.46 0.40 1.74
C ALA A 153 26.49 1.76 1.00
N GLY A 154 25.56 2.67 1.30
CA GLY A 154 25.43 3.96 0.63
C GLY A 154 24.70 3.90 -0.70
N GLU A 155 24.06 2.78 -1.02
CA GLU A 155 23.18 2.65 -2.18
C GLU A 155 21.85 3.32 -1.90
N GLU A 156 21.29 4.01 -2.88
CA GLU A 156 20.09 4.84 -2.72
C GLU A 156 19.00 4.46 -3.74
N VAL A 157 17.78 4.31 -3.26
CA VAL A 157 16.56 4.24 -4.06
C VAL A 157 15.60 5.34 -3.65
N ILE A 158 14.73 5.74 -4.57
CA ILE A 158 13.75 6.81 -4.34
C ILE A 158 12.37 6.20 -4.19
N ILE A 159 11.75 6.43 -3.05
CA ILE A 159 10.37 6.01 -2.79
C ILE A 159 9.43 7.17 -3.12
N LEU A 160 8.45 6.92 -4.00
CA LEU A 160 7.38 7.84 -4.34
C LEU A 160 6.16 7.44 -3.50
N ALA A 161 5.95 8.17 -2.40
CA ALA A 161 4.92 7.83 -1.41
C ALA A 161 3.59 8.52 -1.73
N VAL A 162 2.75 7.87 -2.54
CA VAL A 162 1.47 8.40 -3.01
C VAL A 162 0.33 7.91 -2.12
N PRO A 163 -0.31 8.80 -1.32
CA PRO A 163 -1.52 8.44 -0.60
C PRO A 163 -2.70 8.30 -1.57
N PHE A 164 -3.81 7.75 -1.06
CA PHE A 164 -5.05 7.72 -1.80
C PHE A 164 -5.46 9.12 -2.28
N LEU A 165 -5.54 9.29 -3.59
CA LEU A 165 -5.86 10.56 -4.23
C LEU A 165 -7.38 10.73 -4.33
N ARG A 166 -7.95 11.63 -3.53
CA ARG A 166 -9.37 11.97 -3.60
C ARG A 166 -9.67 12.83 -4.83
N SER A 167 -10.91 12.79 -5.30
CA SER A 167 -11.32 13.54 -6.51
C SER A 167 -11.17 15.07 -6.39
N ASP A 168 -11.18 15.61 -5.17
CA ASP A 168 -10.91 17.03 -4.90
C ASP A 168 -9.42 17.39 -4.95
N VAL A 169 -8.55 16.40 -4.84
CA VAL A 169 -7.10 16.56 -4.97
C VAL A 169 -6.69 16.61 -6.44
N VAL A 170 -7.17 15.67 -7.25
CA VAL A 170 -6.82 15.54 -8.66
C VAL A 170 -7.88 16.26 -9.54
N GLN A 171 -7.51 17.40 -10.09
CA GLN A 171 -8.41 18.23 -10.90
C GLN A 171 -8.12 18.02 -12.39
N ASN A 172 -8.97 17.25 -13.06
CA ASN A 172 -8.92 17.06 -14.52
C ASN A 172 -10.32 16.75 -15.07
N ALA A 173 -10.40 16.50 -16.38
CA ALA A 173 -11.64 16.13 -17.09
C ALA A 173 -12.28 14.85 -16.53
N SER A 174 -11.46 13.89 -16.03
CA SER A 174 -11.89 12.71 -15.28
C SER A 174 -10.94 12.43 -14.12
N TYR A 175 -11.42 11.69 -13.13
CA TYR A 175 -10.59 11.24 -12.01
C TYR A 175 -9.39 10.42 -12.49
N SER A 176 -9.62 9.44 -13.36
CA SER A 176 -8.57 8.58 -13.92
C SER A 176 -7.46 9.40 -14.60
N GLN A 177 -7.84 10.39 -15.41
CA GLN A 177 -6.86 11.25 -16.07
C GLN A 177 -6.08 12.09 -15.05
N GLY A 178 -6.75 12.65 -14.04
CA GLY A 178 -6.10 13.45 -13.01
C GLY A 178 -5.10 12.64 -12.18
N VAL A 179 -5.45 11.41 -11.82
CA VAL A 179 -4.50 10.49 -11.14
C VAL A 179 -3.33 10.14 -12.06
N ASN A 180 -3.60 9.81 -13.33
CA ASN A 180 -2.58 9.48 -14.31
C ASN A 180 -1.56 10.60 -14.47
N ASP A 181 -2.05 11.84 -14.69
CA ASP A 181 -1.18 13.01 -14.84
C ASP A 181 -0.34 13.24 -13.58
N PHE A 182 -0.97 13.15 -12.40
CA PHE A 182 -0.27 13.28 -11.11
C PHE A 182 0.89 12.29 -10.96
N LEU A 183 0.65 11.00 -11.24
CA LEU A 183 1.66 9.95 -11.09
C LEU A 183 2.81 10.14 -12.08
N ARG A 184 2.50 10.57 -13.31
CA ARG A 184 3.51 10.87 -14.34
C ARG A 184 4.37 12.07 -13.96
N GLU A 185 3.75 13.15 -13.53
CA GLU A 185 4.45 14.38 -13.10
C GLU A 185 5.35 14.10 -11.89
N LEU A 186 4.85 13.37 -10.88
CA LEU A 186 5.64 12.97 -9.71
C LEU A 186 6.87 12.13 -10.12
N THR A 187 6.67 11.15 -11.01
CA THR A 187 7.76 10.30 -11.49
C THR A 187 8.80 11.09 -12.26
N ALA A 188 8.35 12.00 -13.13
CA ALA A 188 9.24 12.87 -13.91
C ALA A 188 10.05 13.81 -12.99
N GLU A 189 9.41 14.41 -11.97
CA GLU A 189 10.10 15.29 -11.02
C GLU A 189 11.12 14.53 -10.17
N ALA A 190 10.79 13.31 -9.74
CA ALA A 190 11.72 12.45 -9.00
C ALA A 190 12.96 12.10 -9.84
N ARG A 191 12.78 11.72 -11.11
CA ARG A 191 13.90 11.40 -12.02
C ARG A 191 14.77 12.61 -12.34
N LYS A 192 14.16 13.80 -12.43
CA LYS A 192 14.89 15.05 -12.60
C LYS A 192 15.73 15.39 -11.36
N LYS A 193 15.17 15.17 -10.17
CA LYS A 193 15.83 15.48 -8.88
C LYS A 193 16.92 14.46 -8.53
N TYR A 194 16.71 13.19 -8.90
CA TYR A 194 17.60 12.07 -8.59
C TYR A 194 17.94 11.26 -9.86
N PRO A 195 18.73 11.84 -10.78
CA PRO A 195 19.05 11.19 -12.05
C PRO A 195 19.79 9.88 -11.84
N GLY A 196 19.36 8.83 -12.56
CA GLY A 196 19.99 7.50 -12.50
C GLY A 196 19.64 6.66 -11.28
N ARG A 197 18.83 7.19 -10.33
CA ARG A 197 18.36 6.38 -9.19
C ARG A 197 17.12 5.58 -9.57
N LYS A 198 17.00 4.38 -8.99
CA LYS A 198 15.78 3.57 -9.10
C LYS A 198 14.64 4.23 -8.33
N CYS A 199 13.46 4.27 -8.96
CA CYS A 199 12.25 4.82 -8.35
C CYS A 199 11.25 3.70 -8.07
N ILE A 200 10.85 3.55 -6.82
CA ILE A 200 9.77 2.64 -6.40
C ILE A 200 8.59 3.49 -5.97
N MET A 201 7.45 3.29 -6.59
CA MET A 201 6.21 3.95 -6.19
C MET A 201 5.42 3.06 -5.25
N MET A 202 4.94 3.62 -4.16
CA MET A 202 3.87 3.02 -3.36
C MET A 202 2.61 3.87 -3.53
N ALA A 203 1.48 3.23 -3.83
CA ALA A 203 0.22 3.90 -4.11
C ALA A 203 -0.97 3.13 -3.51
N HIS A 204 -2.12 3.80 -3.42
CA HIS A 204 -3.36 3.17 -2.99
C HIS A 204 -4.47 3.60 -3.94
N MET A 205 -4.90 2.73 -4.86
CA MET A 205 -5.87 3.06 -5.90
C MET A 205 -6.47 1.81 -6.53
N TYR A 206 -7.62 1.98 -7.19
CA TYR A 206 -8.21 0.95 -8.03
C TYR A 206 -7.70 1.06 -9.48
N ALA A 207 -6.83 0.18 -9.89
CA ALA A 207 -6.33 0.12 -11.27
C ALA A 207 -7.29 -0.68 -12.16
N LYS A 208 -7.61 -0.14 -13.33
CA LYS A 208 -8.49 -0.78 -14.33
C LYS A 208 -8.00 -2.19 -14.69
N GLY A 209 -8.94 -3.12 -14.80
CA GLY A 209 -8.65 -4.51 -15.16
C GLY A 209 -8.08 -5.37 -14.02
N SER A 210 -8.11 -4.89 -12.79
CA SER A 210 -7.79 -5.71 -11.61
C SER A 210 -8.86 -6.78 -11.38
N ASP A 211 -8.42 -7.98 -10.97
CA ASP A 211 -9.32 -9.09 -10.64
C ASP A 211 -9.85 -8.92 -9.22
N ILE A 212 -11.15 -8.66 -9.11
CA ILE A 212 -11.88 -8.58 -7.85
C ILE A 212 -12.92 -9.67 -7.77
N ALA A 213 -13.15 -10.20 -6.58
CA ALA A 213 -14.16 -11.22 -6.39
C ALA A 213 -15.56 -10.65 -6.70
N LYS A 214 -16.24 -11.20 -7.70
CA LYS A 214 -17.54 -10.72 -8.22
C LYS A 214 -18.66 -10.64 -7.17
N LYS A 215 -18.50 -11.23 -6.00
CA LYS A 215 -19.46 -11.22 -4.89
C LYS A 215 -18.98 -10.40 -3.70
N ASP A 216 -17.87 -9.70 -3.84
CA ASP A 216 -17.27 -9.00 -2.70
C ASP A 216 -17.83 -7.59 -2.52
N ALA A 217 -18.48 -7.39 -1.37
CA ALA A 217 -18.95 -6.07 -0.96
C ALA A 217 -17.91 -5.33 -0.08
N SER A 218 -16.82 -5.99 0.32
CA SER A 218 -15.75 -5.39 1.14
C SER A 218 -14.86 -4.48 0.32
N GLU A 219 -14.54 -4.90 -0.91
CA GLU A 219 -13.88 -4.09 -1.93
C GLU A 219 -14.90 -3.20 -2.66
N LYS A 220 -15.79 -2.51 -1.92
CA LYS A 220 -16.75 -1.62 -2.57
C LYS A 220 -16.00 -0.61 -3.43
N ILE A 221 -16.13 -0.83 -4.73
CA ILE A 221 -15.64 0.02 -5.83
C ILE A 221 -16.08 1.48 -5.66
N ILE A 222 -17.00 1.77 -4.73
CA ILE A 222 -17.63 3.07 -4.53
C ILE A 222 -17.69 3.41 -3.04
N ILE A 223 -16.55 3.59 -2.39
CA ILE A 223 -16.50 4.49 -1.24
C ILE A 223 -15.94 5.81 -1.77
N GLY A 224 -16.83 6.73 -2.13
CA GLY A 224 -16.46 8.05 -2.65
C GLY A 224 -16.62 8.27 -4.16
N GLY A 225 -17.26 7.34 -4.91
CA GLY A 225 -17.55 7.56 -6.34
C GLY A 225 -16.32 7.56 -7.25
N GLN A 226 -15.30 6.78 -6.91
CA GLN A 226 -14.03 6.82 -7.63
C GLN A 226 -13.99 5.79 -8.75
N GLU A 227 -13.59 6.28 -9.90
CA GLU A 227 -13.44 5.51 -11.12
C GLU A 227 -12.13 4.72 -11.11
N GLU A 228 -12.10 3.64 -11.89
CA GLU A 228 -10.88 2.89 -12.19
C GLU A 228 -9.83 3.82 -12.80
N VAL A 229 -8.58 3.67 -12.37
CA VAL A 229 -7.44 4.41 -12.93
C VAL A 229 -6.85 3.61 -14.08
N ASP A 230 -6.87 4.21 -15.28
CA ASP A 230 -6.30 3.62 -16.48
C ASP A 230 -4.90 4.19 -16.73
N LEU A 231 -3.87 3.37 -16.48
CA LEU A 231 -2.46 3.71 -16.74
C LEU A 231 -1.91 3.05 -18.00
N GLU A 232 -2.79 2.59 -18.90
CA GLU A 232 -2.35 1.98 -20.16
C GLU A 232 -1.44 2.94 -20.95
N GLY A 233 -0.37 2.41 -21.52
CA GLY A 233 0.60 3.20 -22.31
C GLY A 233 1.51 4.12 -21.46
N TRP A 234 1.63 3.90 -20.17
CA TRP A 234 2.62 4.63 -19.36
C TRP A 234 4.03 4.08 -19.57
N ASN A 235 4.75 4.64 -20.54
CA ASN A 235 6.11 4.18 -20.91
C ASN A 235 7.18 4.60 -19.89
N ASP A 236 7.02 5.80 -19.29
CA ASP A 236 7.98 6.36 -18.32
C ASP A 236 7.57 6.05 -16.87
N HIS A 237 7.03 4.85 -16.65
CA HIS A 237 6.60 4.39 -15.32
C HIS A 237 7.79 4.27 -14.34
N PRO A 238 7.56 4.24 -13.02
CA PRO A 238 8.60 3.95 -12.04
C PRO A 238 9.21 2.56 -12.29
N ASP A 239 10.40 2.31 -11.77
CA ASP A 239 11.05 1.00 -11.94
C ASP A 239 10.21 -0.14 -11.33
N TYR A 240 9.53 0.14 -10.21
CA TYR A 240 8.55 -0.77 -9.61
C TYR A 240 7.41 0.02 -8.92
N MET A 241 6.22 -0.58 -8.87
CA MET A 241 5.08 -0.03 -8.13
C MET A 241 4.44 -1.10 -7.25
N THR A 242 4.31 -0.79 -5.96
CA THR A 242 3.53 -1.56 -4.99
C THR A 242 2.23 -0.82 -4.68
N CYS A 243 1.11 -1.52 -4.73
CA CYS A 243 -0.22 -0.93 -4.53
C CYS A 243 -0.99 -1.63 -3.40
N GLY A 244 -1.80 -0.85 -2.69
CA GLY A 244 -2.94 -1.29 -1.89
C GLY A 244 -4.27 -0.97 -2.56
N HIS A 245 -5.37 -1.26 -1.88
CA HIS A 245 -6.77 -1.13 -2.25
C HIS A 245 -7.43 -2.43 -2.71
N ILE A 246 -6.75 -3.25 -3.49
CA ILE A 246 -7.28 -4.55 -3.91
C ILE A 246 -6.68 -5.64 -3.04
N HIS A 247 -7.53 -6.36 -2.30
CA HIS A 247 -7.14 -7.34 -1.30
C HIS A 247 -6.52 -8.60 -1.89
N LYS A 248 -6.76 -8.87 -3.18
CA LYS A 248 -6.14 -9.98 -3.89
C LYS A 248 -4.76 -9.61 -4.38
N ARG A 249 -3.72 -10.31 -3.89
CA ARG A 249 -2.36 -10.16 -4.43
C ARG A 249 -2.33 -10.53 -5.90
N GLN A 250 -1.92 -9.62 -6.78
CA GLN A 250 -1.89 -9.81 -8.22
C GLN A 250 -1.02 -8.78 -8.93
N HIS A 251 -0.56 -9.11 -10.14
CA HIS A 251 0.02 -8.13 -11.04
C HIS A 251 -1.06 -7.16 -11.55
N ILE A 252 -0.68 -5.90 -11.75
CA ILE A 252 -1.51 -4.89 -12.38
C ILE A 252 -1.19 -4.90 -13.88
N TRP A 253 -2.23 -4.95 -14.73
CA TRP A 253 -2.13 -5.00 -16.21
C TRP A 253 -1.23 -6.11 -16.77
N ASN A 254 -1.06 -7.23 -16.09
CA ASN A 254 -0.12 -8.29 -16.46
C ASN A 254 1.32 -7.78 -16.67
N THR A 255 1.71 -6.73 -15.96
CA THR A 255 3.06 -6.17 -16.02
C THR A 255 3.94 -6.76 -14.93
N ASP A 256 5.25 -6.69 -15.13
CA ASP A 256 6.21 -7.13 -14.12
C ASP A 256 6.51 -6.04 -13.09
N TRP A 257 6.22 -4.77 -13.41
CA TRP A 257 6.64 -3.62 -12.65
C TRP A 257 5.58 -3.10 -11.66
N ALA A 258 4.33 -3.55 -11.74
CA ALA A 258 3.26 -3.09 -10.86
C ALA A 258 2.46 -4.25 -10.25
N ARG A 259 2.21 -4.18 -8.94
CA ARG A 259 1.53 -5.25 -8.20
C ARG A 259 0.74 -4.71 -7.01
N TYR A 260 -0.39 -5.35 -6.74
CA TYR A 260 -1.03 -5.30 -5.43
C TYR A 260 -0.37 -6.28 -4.46
N THR A 261 -0.08 -5.84 -3.25
CA THR A 261 0.42 -6.72 -2.17
C THR A 261 -0.68 -7.62 -1.63
N GLY A 262 -1.93 -7.14 -1.70
CA GLY A 262 -3.10 -7.77 -1.10
C GLY A 262 -3.23 -7.48 0.40
N SER A 263 -4.41 -7.81 0.95
CA SER A 263 -4.69 -7.64 2.37
C SER A 263 -3.94 -8.66 3.24
N ILE A 264 -3.77 -8.32 4.50
CA ILE A 264 -3.10 -9.19 5.49
C ILE A 264 -4.00 -10.30 6.03
N LEU A 265 -5.31 -10.12 5.94
CA LEU A 265 -6.35 -11.06 6.36
C LEU A 265 -7.49 -11.01 5.35
N PRO A 266 -8.30 -12.09 5.21
CA PRO A 266 -9.49 -12.04 4.38
C PRO A 266 -10.53 -11.09 5.01
N MET A 267 -11.05 -10.14 4.24
CA MET A 267 -12.05 -9.16 4.69
C MET A 267 -13.47 -9.61 4.43
N SER A 268 -13.66 -10.65 3.60
CA SER A 268 -14.95 -11.26 3.31
C SER A 268 -14.82 -12.77 3.06
N PHE A 269 -15.95 -13.48 3.05
CA PHE A 269 -15.96 -14.88 2.66
C PHE A 269 -15.60 -15.10 1.18
N ALA A 270 -15.71 -14.09 0.34
CA ALA A 270 -15.30 -14.17 -1.05
C ALA A 270 -13.76 -14.26 -1.20
N GLU A 271 -13.02 -13.81 -0.19
CA GLU A 271 -11.57 -13.84 -0.12
C GLU A 271 -10.99 -15.07 0.59
N LYS A 272 -11.84 -16.05 0.95
CA LYS A 272 -11.42 -17.24 1.71
C LYS A 272 -10.25 -18.03 1.11
N ASP A 273 -10.10 -17.94 -0.21
CA ASP A 273 -9.07 -18.65 -0.97
C ASP A 273 -7.88 -17.73 -1.36
N TYR A 274 -7.84 -16.48 -0.87
CA TYR A 274 -6.72 -15.59 -1.12
C TYR A 274 -5.49 -16.01 -0.29
N THR A 275 -4.32 -15.80 -0.87
CA THR A 275 -3.06 -15.92 -0.13
C THR A 275 -2.69 -14.58 0.46
N HIS A 276 -2.40 -14.55 1.75
CA HIS A 276 -2.05 -13.36 2.51
C HIS A 276 -0.56 -13.34 2.83
N GLY A 277 0.03 -12.17 2.97
CA GLY A 277 1.47 -12.02 3.24
C GLY A 277 2.00 -10.65 2.84
N ILE A 278 3.29 -10.60 2.58
CA ILE A 278 4.01 -9.38 2.20
C ILE A 278 4.97 -9.65 1.05
N ASP A 279 5.34 -8.62 0.30
CA ASP A 279 6.38 -8.72 -0.71
C ASP A 279 7.76 -8.30 -0.15
N LEU A 280 8.80 -9.09 -0.45
CA LEU A 280 10.19 -8.73 -0.25
C LEU A 280 10.77 -8.33 -1.61
N ILE A 281 11.07 -7.05 -1.77
CA ILE A 281 11.70 -6.49 -2.96
C ILE A 281 13.20 -6.41 -2.70
N THR A 282 13.98 -7.10 -3.50
CA THR A 282 15.45 -7.07 -3.45
C THR A 282 15.97 -6.37 -4.71
N ILE A 283 16.80 -5.35 -4.54
CA ILE A 283 17.39 -4.58 -5.63
C ILE A 283 18.90 -4.82 -5.60
N ASP A 284 19.43 -5.42 -6.67
CA ASP A 284 20.86 -5.62 -6.83
C ASP A 284 21.44 -4.45 -7.62
N HIS A 285 22.32 -3.69 -6.99
CA HIS A 285 23.17 -2.73 -7.66
C HIS A 285 24.42 -3.49 -8.13
N GLY A 286 24.30 -4.23 -9.27
CA GLY A 286 25.43 -4.93 -9.87
C GLY A 286 26.54 -3.95 -10.21
N GLU A 287 27.82 -4.31 -9.95
CA GLU A 287 28.94 -3.67 -10.58
C GLU A 287 28.74 -3.78 -12.10
N GLU A 288 28.79 -2.66 -12.82
CA GLU A 288 28.82 -2.66 -14.27
C GLU A 288 30.05 -3.47 -14.73
N ASP A 289 29.83 -4.73 -15.03
CA ASP A 289 30.88 -5.60 -15.61
C ASP A 289 31.06 -5.15 -17.08
N GLU A 290 31.96 -4.20 -17.28
CA GLU A 290 32.35 -3.71 -18.61
C GLU A 290 32.85 -4.88 -19.45
N GLY A 291 31.96 -5.64 -20.09
CA GLY A 291 32.40 -6.63 -21.05
C GLY A 291 31.53 -7.86 -21.32
N LYS A 292 30.34 -7.99 -20.75
CA LYS A 292 29.43 -9.10 -21.11
C LYS A 292 28.08 -8.60 -21.62
N GLU A 293 27.92 -8.67 -22.95
CA GLU A 293 26.61 -8.77 -23.60
C GLU A 293 25.94 -10.08 -23.17
N THR A 294 25.40 -10.13 -21.95
CA THR A 294 24.52 -11.20 -21.51
C THR A 294 23.25 -10.56 -21.02
N GLY A 295 22.14 -11.06 -21.55
CA GLY A 295 20.79 -10.53 -21.43
C GLY A 295 20.47 -9.92 -20.07
N LYS A 296 19.82 -8.75 -20.08
CA LYS A 296 19.42 -7.93 -18.92
C LYS A 296 18.93 -8.82 -17.77
N SER A 297 19.81 -9.12 -16.80
CA SER A 297 19.37 -9.64 -15.52
C SER A 297 18.43 -8.59 -14.90
N LYS A 298 17.25 -9.01 -14.45
CA LYS A 298 16.36 -8.09 -13.71
C LYS A 298 17.17 -7.58 -12.53
N GLU A 299 17.45 -6.28 -12.49
CA GLU A 299 18.18 -5.62 -11.39
C GLU A 299 17.38 -5.62 -10.08
N TRP A 300 16.21 -6.23 -10.06
CA TRP A 300 15.35 -6.37 -8.90
C TRP A 300 14.55 -7.68 -8.96
N LYS A 301 14.23 -8.21 -7.77
CA LYS A 301 13.45 -9.43 -7.55
C LYS A 301 12.37 -9.17 -6.51
N VAL A 302 11.21 -9.79 -6.67
CA VAL A 302 10.13 -9.76 -5.67
C VAL A 302 9.80 -11.17 -5.24
N ASP A 303 10.07 -11.48 -3.98
CA ASP A 303 9.69 -12.72 -3.32
C ASP A 303 8.44 -12.48 -2.46
N PHE A 304 7.52 -13.43 -2.45
CA PHE A 304 6.36 -13.39 -1.58
C PHE A 304 6.64 -14.14 -0.28
N LEU A 305 6.48 -13.46 0.83
CA LEU A 305 6.54 -14.04 2.16
C LEU A 305 5.11 -14.32 2.62
N GLU A 306 4.68 -15.57 2.51
CA GLU A 306 3.33 -15.99 2.83
C GLU A 306 3.09 -15.96 4.34
N TYR A 307 1.97 -15.37 4.75
CA TYR A 307 1.44 -15.42 6.10
C TYR A 307 0.24 -16.37 6.14
N LYS A 308 0.18 -17.22 7.14
CA LYS A 308 -0.97 -18.11 7.38
C LYS A 308 -1.86 -17.53 8.48
N PRO A 309 -3.07 -17.06 8.13
CA PRO A 309 -4.03 -16.58 9.13
C PRO A 309 -4.32 -17.65 10.20
N GLN A 310 -4.52 -17.23 11.45
CA GLN A 310 -4.85 -18.14 12.57
C GLN A 310 -6.18 -18.87 12.33
N HIS A 311 -7.12 -18.21 11.65
CA HIS A 311 -8.45 -18.76 11.39
C HIS A 311 -8.72 -18.77 9.89
N ALA A 312 -8.91 -19.96 9.33
CA ALA A 312 -9.36 -20.11 7.96
C ALA A 312 -10.88 -19.86 7.87
N LEU A 313 -11.31 -19.13 6.83
CA LEU A 313 -12.73 -18.96 6.54
C LEU A 313 -13.23 -20.19 5.78
N ARG A 314 -14.38 -20.73 6.20
CA ARG A 314 -15.08 -21.81 5.51
C ARG A 314 -16.52 -21.47 5.25
N ILE A 315 -17.02 -21.85 4.10
CA ILE A 315 -18.45 -21.77 3.74
C ILE A 315 -19.01 -23.18 3.83
N LEU A 316 -20.08 -23.33 4.57
CA LEU A 316 -20.75 -24.61 4.74
C LEU A 316 -22.24 -24.48 4.34
N PRO A 317 -22.77 -25.41 3.53
CA PRO A 317 -22.07 -26.47 2.82
C PRO A 317 -21.20 -25.95 1.67
N GLU A 318 -20.14 -26.64 1.32
CA GLU A 318 -19.20 -26.23 0.27
C GLU A 318 -19.83 -26.18 -1.13
N ASP A 319 -20.87 -27.00 -1.34
CA ASP A 319 -21.57 -27.17 -2.62
C ASP A 319 -22.82 -26.30 -2.78
N GLU A 320 -23.09 -25.37 -1.86
CA GLU A 320 -24.26 -24.48 -1.83
C GLU A 320 -25.63 -25.25 -1.86
N GLU A 321 -25.67 -26.57 -1.59
CA GLU A 321 -26.91 -27.34 -1.51
C GLU A 321 -27.75 -26.97 -0.28
N GLU A 322 -29.08 -26.86 -0.46
CA GLU A 322 -29.98 -26.66 0.67
C GLU A 322 -29.96 -27.89 1.61
N LEU A 323 -29.39 -27.68 2.80
CA LEU A 323 -29.36 -28.73 3.82
C LEU A 323 -30.57 -28.68 4.73
N THR A 324 -31.12 -29.86 5.07
CA THR A 324 -32.08 -29.98 6.18
C THR A 324 -31.38 -29.63 7.51
N PHE A 325 -32.09 -29.04 8.47
CA PHE A 325 -31.54 -28.67 9.79
C PHE A 325 -30.74 -29.82 10.45
N LYS A 326 -31.21 -31.07 10.30
CA LYS A 326 -30.55 -32.26 10.85
C LYS A 326 -29.19 -32.56 10.17
N LYS A 327 -29.07 -32.32 8.86
CA LYS A 327 -27.82 -32.47 8.11
C LYS A 327 -26.88 -31.34 8.49
N TRP A 328 -27.38 -30.10 8.62
CA TRP A 328 -26.65 -28.94 9.09
C TRP A 328 -26.02 -29.16 10.46
N GLN A 329 -26.83 -29.64 11.43
CA GLN A 329 -26.34 -29.88 12.79
C GLN A 329 -25.25 -30.97 12.81
N LYS A 330 -25.38 -32.00 11.97
CA LYS A 330 -24.38 -33.07 11.83
C LYS A 330 -23.07 -32.54 11.23
N LEU A 331 -23.15 -31.66 10.21
CA LEU A 331 -21.99 -31.06 9.56
C LEU A 331 -21.21 -30.15 10.53
N ILE A 332 -21.92 -29.27 11.25
CA ILE A 332 -21.32 -28.41 12.26
C ILE A 332 -20.60 -29.24 13.35
N ASN A 333 -21.25 -30.29 13.83
CA ASN A 333 -20.64 -31.11 14.88
C ASN A 333 -19.41 -31.88 14.38
N SER A 334 -19.36 -32.32 13.11
CA SER A 334 -18.15 -32.94 12.54
C SER A 334 -16.99 -31.94 12.45
N GLU A 335 -17.23 -30.72 11.98
CA GLU A 335 -16.21 -29.67 11.88
C GLU A 335 -15.69 -29.25 13.26
N LEU A 336 -16.56 -29.16 14.26
CA LEU A 336 -16.15 -28.84 15.63
C LEU A 336 -15.32 -29.97 16.27
N SER A 337 -15.60 -31.23 15.97
CA SER A 337 -14.83 -32.36 16.48
C SER A 337 -13.43 -32.44 15.86
N GLU A 338 -13.28 -32.13 14.57
CA GLU A 338 -11.98 -32.10 13.90
C GLU A 338 -11.06 -30.98 14.44
N ARG A 339 -11.64 -29.85 14.90
CA ARG A 339 -10.88 -28.75 15.52
C ARG A 339 -10.32 -29.10 16.89
N THR A 340 -11.08 -29.83 17.71
CA THR A 340 -10.63 -30.23 19.05
C THR A 340 -9.50 -31.26 19.00
N ASP A 341 -9.43 -32.07 17.95
CA ASP A 341 -8.36 -33.05 17.78
C ASP A 341 -7.06 -32.43 17.21
N GLY A 342 -7.15 -31.29 16.49
CA GLY A 342 -6.00 -30.55 15.96
C GLY A 342 -5.30 -29.64 16.99
N GLU A 343 -6.06 -29.07 17.93
CA GLU A 343 -5.49 -28.19 18.97
C GLU A 343 -4.79 -28.95 20.12
N LEU A 344 -4.99 -30.26 20.23
CA LEU A 344 -4.37 -31.12 21.26
C LEU A 344 -3.03 -31.73 20.83
N SER A 345 -2.57 -31.48 19.60
CA SER A 345 -1.30 -32.02 19.08
C SER A 345 -0.11 -31.08 19.12
N ASP A 346 -0.31 -29.79 19.53
CA ASP A 346 0.78 -28.80 19.66
C ASP A 346 1.02 -28.40 21.12
N HIS A 347 1.46 -29.38 21.91
CA HIS A 347 2.14 -29.16 23.21
C HIS A 347 3.48 -29.89 23.27
#